data_b2809b4303c7ab9e61f6a1f9a1d0a1d9
#
_entry.id   b2809b4303c7ab9e61f6a1f9a1d0a1d9
#
_cell.length_a   1.000
_cell.length_b   1.000
_cell.length_c   1.000
_cell.angle_alpha   90.00
_cell.angle_beta   90.00
_cell.angle_gamma   90.00
#
_symmetry.space_group_name_H-M   'P 1'
#
loop_
_entity.id
_entity.type
_entity.pdbx_description
1 polymer ?
#
loop_
_entity_poly.entity_id
_entity_poly.type
_entity_poly.pdbx_seq_one_letter_code
_entity_poly.pdbx_strand_id
1 'polypeptide(L)'
;MRFIAVLLWAMPFFVAAQALPPAPLASSTPAVAVPDSSAGWELRLEYEARTSYLGREYGHRDYCLNPQVSYSAASGLYGRLEGVYFSPVRPGYVYTSLELGYTGELTDSWSYSLSGSRVFYNGRVSKRDSVLRNDLEVYTQYSLGPVALGLDYNFLFDRFYAHTLGLTLAVPLKKTHWLGFDKVSFTPAAEFDWGSSLALLRFGTLAAPLDQNFAHVDQPSLRLVPLVYEFSFPLEVQRGPLALNLAGHLLAPLRVRGETHAPPTFGYLSAAIILRLPTK
;
A
#
# COMPACT_ATOMS: atom_id res chain seq x y z
N MET A 1 -31.20 -13.35 -4.57
CA MET A 1 -31.40 -12.45 -5.73
C MET A 1 -31.11 -10.96 -5.45
N ARG A 2 -31.06 -10.46 -4.21
CA ARG A 2 -30.77 -9.03 -3.92
C ARG A 2 -29.29 -8.61 -4.01
N PHE A 3 -28.35 -9.57 -3.97
CA PHE A 3 -26.90 -9.29 -4.05
C PHE A 3 -26.36 -9.02 -5.46
N ILE A 4 -27.04 -9.53 -6.50
CA ILE A 4 -26.65 -9.29 -7.91
C ILE A 4 -26.91 -7.82 -8.30
N ALA A 5 -27.95 -7.20 -7.71
CA ALA A 5 -28.28 -5.81 -7.98
C ALA A 5 -27.21 -4.81 -7.48
N VAL A 6 -26.53 -5.11 -6.37
CA VAL A 6 -25.47 -4.23 -5.83
C VAL A 6 -24.22 -4.29 -6.69
N LEU A 7 -23.87 -5.48 -7.23
CA LEU A 7 -22.73 -5.60 -8.16
C LEU A 7 -22.99 -4.89 -9.49
N LEU A 8 -24.24 -4.93 -9.98
CA LEU A 8 -24.64 -4.24 -11.22
C LEU A 8 -24.70 -2.71 -11.05
N TRP A 9 -24.95 -2.21 -9.83
CA TRP A 9 -24.91 -0.77 -9.55
C TRP A 9 -23.47 -0.21 -9.40
N ALA A 10 -22.52 -1.04 -9.04
CA ALA A 10 -21.10 -0.65 -9.01
C ALA A 10 -20.46 -0.63 -10.42
N MET A 11 -21.02 -1.38 -11.39
CA MET A 11 -20.47 -1.43 -12.75
C MET A 11 -20.47 -0.09 -13.53
N PRO A 12 -21.46 0.82 -13.42
CA PRO A 12 -21.40 2.08 -14.14
C PRO A 12 -20.27 3.02 -13.65
N PHE A 13 -19.82 2.87 -12.41
CA PHE A 13 -18.65 3.62 -11.93
C PHE A 13 -17.33 3.09 -12.54
N PHE A 14 -17.24 1.80 -12.86
CA PHE A 14 -16.09 1.21 -13.53
C PHE A 14 -15.93 1.66 -14.98
N VAL A 15 -17.05 1.83 -15.70
CA VAL A 15 -17.03 2.27 -17.11
C VAL A 15 -16.67 3.74 -17.24
N ALA A 16 -17.06 4.59 -16.28
CA ALA A 16 -16.69 6.00 -16.28
C ALA A 16 -15.18 6.23 -15.94
N ALA A 17 -14.56 5.33 -15.15
CA ALA A 17 -13.14 5.40 -14.85
C ALA A 17 -12.24 5.04 -16.05
N GLN A 18 -12.74 4.31 -17.03
CA GLN A 18 -11.99 3.95 -18.25
C GLN A 18 -11.78 5.10 -19.23
N ALA A 19 -12.48 6.21 -19.08
CA ALA A 19 -12.41 7.37 -20.00
C ALA A 19 -11.36 8.43 -19.57
N LEU A 20 -10.70 8.27 -18.41
CA LEU A 20 -9.67 9.20 -17.95
C LEU A 20 -8.27 8.71 -18.33
N PRO A 21 -7.37 9.60 -18.79
CA PRO A 21 -6.01 9.21 -19.14
C PRO A 21 -5.26 8.68 -17.93
N PRO A 22 -4.39 7.70 -18.14
CA PRO A 22 -3.76 6.92 -17.09
C PRO A 22 -2.68 7.64 -16.29
N ALA A 23 -2.57 7.41 -15.00
CA ALA A 23 -1.56 7.88 -14.04
C ALA A 23 -1.14 6.82 -12.98
N PRO A 24 0.04 6.81 -12.39
CA PRO A 24 0.67 5.72 -11.62
C PRO A 24 0.51 5.71 -10.09
N LEU A 25 0.86 4.68 -9.52
CA LEU A 25 0.95 3.90 -8.29
C LEU A 25 0.99 4.58 -6.92
N ALA A 26 0.18 4.07 -6.01
CA ALA A 26 0.37 4.19 -4.58
C ALA A 26 0.94 2.88 -4.02
N SER A 27 1.96 2.97 -3.24
CA SER A 27 2.15 2.02 -2.16
C SER A 27 1.03 2.28 -1.15
N SER A 28 -0.18 1.84 -1.47
CA SER A 28 -1.10 1.54 -0.40
C SER A 28 -0.44 0.38 0.31
N THR A 29 0.13 0.64 1.46
CA THR A 29 0.38 -0.44 2.42
C THR A 29 -0.97 -1.13 2.53
N PRO A 30 -1.16 -2.36 2.02
CA PRO A 30 -2.42 -3.04 2.20
C PRO A 30 -2.66 -3.00 3.69
N ALA A 31 -3.83 -2.53 4.12
CA ALA A 31 -4.21 -2.55 5.53
C ALA A 31 -3.71 -3.88 6.07
N VAL A 32 -2.73 -3.84 6.97
CA VAL A 32 -1.97 -5.04 7.37
C VAL A 32 -3.03 -6.04 7.78
N ALA A 33 -3.31 -6.98 6.88
CA ALA A 33 -4.20 -8.06 7.23
C ALA A 33 -3.49 -8.72 8.40
N VAL A 34 -4.04 -8.51 9.62
CA VAL A 34 -3.56 -9.21 10.81
C VAL A 34 -3.39 -10.64 10.37
N PRO A 35 -2.17 -11.18 10.36
CA PRO A 35 -1.94 -12.52 9.81
C PRO A 35 -2.90 -13.45 10.52
N ASP A 36 -3.67 -14.22 9.76
CA ASP A 36 -4.37 -15.37 10.32
C ASP A 36 -3.33 -16.09 11.19
N SER A 37 -3.61 -16.28 12.48
CA SER A 37 -2.69 -16.69 13.56
C SER A 37 -1.96 -18.03 13.34
N SER A 38 -1.96 -18.55 12.13
CA SER A 38 -1.23 -19.72 11.70
C SER A 38 0.20 -19.33 11.29
N ALA A 39 1.19 -19.90 11.99
CA ALA A 39 2.58 -19.80 11.59
C ALA A 39 2.76 -20.30 10.14
N GLY A 40 3.50 -19.58 9.32
CA GLY A 40 3.68 -19.98 7.95
C GLY A 40 4.45 -19.01 7.08
N TRP A 41 4.77 -19.49 5.87
CA TRP A 41 5.36 -18.69 4.81
C TRP A 41 4.28 -18.17 3.89
N GLU A 42 4.44 -16.93 3.43
CA GLU A 42 3.66 -16.36 2.34
C GLU A 42 4.61 -15.89 1.23
N LEU A 43 4.33 -16.33 0.00
CA LEU A 43 4.97 -15.83 -1.21
C LEU A 43 3.94 -15.01 -1.95
N ARG A 44 4.26 -13.77 -2.30
CA ARG A 44 3.38 -12.83 -3.01
C ARG A 44 4.10 -12.27 -4.23
N LEU A 45 3.40 -12.24 -5.35
CA LEU A 45 3.80 -11.46 -6.51
C LEU A 45 2.69 -10.49 -6.83
N GLU A 46 2.96 -9.21 -6.67
CA GLU A 46 2.02 -8.14 -6.95
C GLU A 46 2.39 -7.42 -8.23
N TYR A 47 1.40 -7.18 -9.04
CA TYR A 47 1.43 -6.30 -10.19
C TYR A 47 0.60 -5.06 -9.87
N GLU A 48 1.15 -3.93 -10.13
CA GLU A 48 0.44 -2.66 -10.02
C GLU A 48 0.53 -1.94 -11.36
N ALA A 49 -0.60 -1.50 -11.88
CA ALA A 49 -0.65 -0.80 -13.16
C ALA A 49 0.05 0.57 -13.12
N ARG A 50 0.40 1.04 -11.93
CA ARG A 50 0.96 2.38 -11.71
C ARG A 50 1.70 2.50 -10.38
N THR A 51 2.72 3.40 -10.25
CA THR A 51 3.50 3.67 -9.03
C THR A 51 3.19 5.04 -8.45
N SER A 52 2.60 5.12 -7.25
CA SER A 52 2.47 6.37 -6.50
C SER A 52 2.92 6.21 -5.04
N TYR A 53 3.14 7.30 -4.36
CA TYR A 53 3.40 7.33 -2.93
C TYR A 53 2.75 8.59 -2.34
N LEU A 54 1.92 8.40 -1.33
CA LEU A 54 1.18 9.50 -0.71
C LEU A 54 0.43 10.36 -1.75
N GLY A 55 -0.17 9.69 -2.76
CA GLY A 55 -0.92 10.32 -3.82
C GLY A 55 -0.09 11.05 -4.88
N ARG A 56 1.23 10.90 -4.92
CA ARG A 56 2.10 11.48 -5.96
C ARG A 56 2.62 10.40 -6.87
N GLU A 57 2.53 10.65 -8.16
CA GLU A 57 3.04 9.78 -9.19
C GLU A 57 4.57 9.77 -9.23
N TYR A 58 5.16 8.58 -9.39
CA TYR A 58 6.58 8.39 -9.61
C TYR A 58 6.85 8.00 -11.05
N GLY A 59 7.25 8.97 -11.88
CA GLY A 59 7.70 8.68 -13.24
C GLY A 59 6.59 8.21 -14.19
N HIS A 60 6.95 7.39 -15.16
CA HIS A 60 6.09 7.04 -16.28
C HIS A 60 4.89 6.15 -15.92
N ARG A 61 3.91 6.12 -16.82
CA ARG A 61 2.66 5.34 -16.79
C ARG A 61 2.90 3.82 -16.93
N ASP A 62 3.99 3.31 -16.38
CA ASP A 62 4.40 1.93 -16.52
C ASP A 62 4.13 1.14 -15.24
N TYR A 63 4.07 -0.16 -15.37
CA TYR A 63 3.76 -1.06 -14.27
C TYR A 63 4.93 -1.26 -13.30
N CYS A 64 4.59 -1.68 -12.09
CA CYS A 64 5.49 -2.17 -11.07
C CYS A 64 5.23 -3.67 -10.81
N LEU A 65 6.28 -4.40 -10.46
CA LEU A 65 6.22 -5.77 -9.94
C LEU A 65 6.91 -5.83 -8.59
N ASN A 66 6.18 -6.34 -7.60
CA ASN A 66 6.64 -6.44 -6.22
C ASN A 66 6.62 -7.92 -5.76
N PRO A 67 7.70 -8.69 -6.02
CA PRO A 67 7.87 -10.00 -5.41
C PRO A 67 8.17 -9.85 -3.91
N GLN A 68 7.47 -10.63 -3.09
CA GLN A 68 7.60 -10.62 -1.65
C GLN A 68 7.65 -12.04 -1.09
N VAL A 69 8.45 -12.24 -0.07
CA VAL A 69 8.42 -13.40 0.80
C VAL A 69 8.30 -12.95 2.24
N SER A 70 7.40 -13.55 2.99
CA SER A 70 7.24 -13.29 4.42
C SER A 70 7.09 -14.58 5.21
N TYR A 71 7.46 -14.52 6.47
CA TYR A 71 7.24 -15.57 7.47
C TYR A 71 6.59 -14.95 8.68
N SER A 72 5.54 -15.59 9.17
CA SER A 72 4.87 -15.24 10.43
C SER A 72 5.00 -16.41 11.42
N ALA A 73 5.39 -16.13 12.64
CA ALA A 73 5.45 -17.08 13.73
C ALA A 73 4.14 -17.05 14.55
N ALA A 74 3.78 -18.17 15.18
CA ALA A 74 2.62 -18.23 16.08
C ALA A 74 2.69 -17.27 17.27
N SER A 75 3.88 -16.78 17.61
CA SER A 75 4.09 -15.75 18.64
C SER A 75 3.67 -14.33 18.20
N GLY A 76 3.32 -14.12 16.94
CA GLY A 76 3.05 -12.81 16.35
C GLY A 76 4.29 -12.13 15.72
N LEU A 77 5.48 -12.65 15.91
CA LEU A 77 6.67 -12.16 15.21
C LEU A 77 6.58 -12.46 13.72
N TYR A 78 6.98 -11.52 12.88
CA TYR A 78 7.07 -11.73 11.44
C TYR A 78 8.29 -11.06 10.82
N GLY A 79 8.67 -11.56 9.65
CA GLY A 79 9.69 -10.94 8.81
C GLY A 79 9.22 -10.95 7.36
N ARG A 80 9.57 -9.89 6.61
CA ARG A 80 9.21 -9.70 5.20
C ARG A 80 10.40 -9.22 4.42
N LEU A 81 10.59 -9.80 3.25
CA LEU A 81 11.55 -9.35 2.24
C LEU A 81 10.77 -9.05 0.96
N GLU A 82 10.94 -7.86 0.43
CA GLU A 82 10.26 -7.38 -0.77
C GLU A 82 11.28 -6.82 -1.75
N GLY A 83 11.08 -7.11 -3.04
CA GLY A 83 11.82 -6.49 -4.13
C GLY A 83 10.91 -5.64 -4.98
N VAL A 84 11.39 -4.51 -5.50
CA VAL A 84 10.60 -3.62 -6.36
C VAL A 84 11.25 -3.43 -7.71
N TYR A 85 10.48 -3.69 -8.77
CA TYR A 85 10.87 -3.56 -10.17
C TYR A 85 9.95 -2.58 -10.88
N PHE A 86 10.52 -1.50 -11.44
CA PHE A 86 9.81 -0.58 -12.33
C PHE A 86 10.15 -0.86 -13.78
N SER A 87 9.14 -0.96 -14.62
CA SER A 87 9.32 -1.21 -16.05
C SER A 87 10.19 -0.17 -16.77
N PRO A 88 10.08 1.14 -16.51
CA PRO A 88 10.85 2.15 -17.25
C PRO A 88 12.30 2.29 -16.79
N VAL A 89 12.67 1.73 -15.65
CA VAL A 89 14.03 1.85 -15.10
C VAL A 89 14.93 0.74 -15.65
N ARG A 90 16.14 1.06 -16.07
CA ARG A 90 17.13 0.05 -16.46
C ARG A 90 18.39 0.16 -15.60
N PRO A 91 18.75 -0.89 -14.83
CA PRO A 91 18.01 -2.14 -14.67
C PRO A 91 16.67 -1.89 -13.94
N GLY A 92 15.64 -2.67 -14.28
CA GLY A 92 14.29 -2.51 -13.72
C GLY A 92 14.19 -2.70 -12.21
N TYR A 93 15.17 -3.34 -11.59
CA TYR A 93 15.27 -3.49 -10.14
C TYR A 93 15.69 -2.16 -9.48
N VAL A 94 14.89 -1.72 -8.50
CA VAL A 94 15.05 -0.42 -7.85
C VAL A 94 15.55 -0.57 -6.42
N TYR A 95 14.90 -1.41 -5.61
CA TYR A 95 15.29 -1.65 -4.23
C TYR A 95 14.81 -3.01 -3.70
N THR A 96 15.41 -3.43 -2.59
CA THR A 96 14.89 -4.45 -1.68
C THR A 96 14.53 -3.81 -0.35
N SER A 97 13.39 -4.16 0.22
CA SER A 97 13.00 -3.81 1.60
C SER A 97 13.09 -5.04 2.49
N LEU A 98 13.65 -4.88 3.67
CA LEU A 98 13.60 -5.86 4.75
C LEU A 98 12.80 -5.25 5.89
N GLU A 99 11.78 -5.97 6.35
CA GLU A 99 10.93 -5.58 7.47
C GLU A 99 10.91 -6.68 8.53
N LEU A 100 10.93 -6.29 9.78
CA LEU A 100 10.73 -7.15 10.94
C LEU A 100 9.67 -6.50 11.83
N GLY A 101 8.74 -7.29 12.32
CA GLY A 101 7.67 -6.76 13.13
C GLY A 101 7.03 -7.77 14.06
N TYR A 102 6.07 -7.27 14.80
CA TYR A 102 5.25 -8.01 15.73
C TYR A 102 3.79 -7.59 15.58
N THR A 103 2.89 -8.57 15.52
CA THR A 103 1.44 -8.37 15.55
C THR A 103 0.87 -8.96 16.81
N GLY A 104 -0.13 -8.30 17.40
CA GLY A 104 -0.81 -8.78 18.58
C GLY A 104 -2.24 -8.29 18.66
N GLU A 105 -3.00 -8.89 19.58
CA GLU A 105 -4.36 -8.49 19.91
C GLU A 105 -4.41 -8.02 21.35
N LEU A 106 -5.02 -6.85 21.57
CA LEU A 106 -5.31 -6.35 22.92
C LEU A 106 -6.65 -6.87 23.43
N THR A 107 -7.60 -7.03 22.51
CA THR A 107 -8.92 -7.64 22.72
C THR A 107 -9.38 -8.28 21.41
N ASP A 108 -10.46 -9.06 21.41
CA ASP A 108 -11.08 -9.65 20.21
C ASP A 108 -11.42 -8.62 19.12
N SER A 109 -11.55 -7.35 19.50
CA SER A 109 -11.90 -6.24 18.58
C SER A 109 -10.74 -5.30 18.32
N TRP A 110 -9.62 -5.44 19.02
CA TRP A 110 -8.51 -4.49 18.93
C TRP A 110 -7.18 -5.20 18.68
N SER A 111 -6.64 -5.04 17.49
CA SER A 111 -5.33 -5.54 17.08
C SER A 111 -4.33 -4.41 16.87
N TYR A 112 -3.05 -4.75 16.93
CA TYR A 112 -1.96 -3.83 16.66
C TYR A 112 -0.79 -4.52 15.96
N SER A 113 0.04 -3.71 15.29
CA SER A 113 1.31 -4.12 14.70
C SER A 113 2.38 -3.07 15.00
N LEU A 114 3.58 -3.54 15.26
CA LEU A 114 4.79 -2.73 15.38
C LEU A 114 5.81 -3.28 14.40
N SER A 115 6.38 -2.46 13.54
CA SER A 115 7.41 -2.91 12.63
C SER A 115 8.55 -1.91 12.47
N GLY A 116 9.68 -2.44 12.00
CA GLY A 116 10.80 -1.65 11.55
C GLY A 116 11.26 -2.17 10.19
N SER A 117 11.44 -1.28 9.25
CA SER A 117 11.89 -1.63 7.91
C SER A 117 13.13 -0.86 7.48
N ARG A 118 13.88 -1.47 6.56
CA ARG A 118 15.02 -0.82 5.89
C ARG A 118 15.02 -1.13 4.40
N VAL A 119 15.18 -0.06 3.61
CA VAL A 119 15.25 -0.11 2.16
C VAL A 119 16.70 -0.08 1.70
N PHE A 120 17.06 -1.03 0.83
CA PHE A 120 18.38 -1.17 0.20
C PHE A 120 18.23 -0.83 -1.28
N TYR A 121 18.57 0.39 -1.65
CA TYR A 121 18.45 0.84 -3.04
C TYR A 121 19.57 0.29 -3.91
N ASN A 122 19.26 0.01 -5.18
CA ASN A 122 20.26 -0.29 -6.19
C ASN A 122 21.28 0.85 -6.30
N GLY A 123 22.56 0.54 -6.49
CA GLY A 123 23.70 1.47 -6.37
C GLY A 123 23.64 2.75 -7.22
N ARG A 124 22.79 2.80 -8.26
CA ARG A 124 22.53 4.03 -9.02
C ARG A 124 21.62 5.02 -8.27
N VAL A 125 20.79 4.50 -7.36
CA VAL A 125 19.86 5.28 -6.56
C VAL A 125 20.48 5.70 -5.24
N SER A 126 21.32 4.83 -4.63
CA SER A 126 21.88 5.04 -3.29
C SER A 126 22.85 6.23 -3.17
N LYS A 127 23.29 6.80 -4.28
CA LYS A 127 24.19 7.97 -4.30
C LYS A 127 23.47 9.30 -4.06
N ARG A 128 22.15 9.29 -3.94
CA ARG A 128 21.36 10.51 -3.76
C ARG A 128 21.03 10.74 -2.29
N ASP A 129 21.41 11.90 -1.80
CA ASP A 129 21.42 12.27 -0.39
C ASP A 129 20.05 12.46 0.29
N SER A 130 18.97 12.33 -0.45
CA SER A 130 17.61 12.69 0.01
C SER A 130 16.67 11.49 0.20
N VAL A 131 17.19 10.27 0.35
CA VAL A 131 16.37 9.05 0.46
C VAL A 131 16.26 8.63 1.92
N LEU A 132 15.03 8.54 2.44
CA LEU A 132 14.73 7.95 3.74
C LEU A 132 14.72 6.42 3.60
N ARG A 133 15.60 5.73 4.34
CA ARG A 133 15.81 4.28 4.17
C ARG A 133 15.20 3.46 5.28
N ASN A 134 15.00 4.04 6.44
CA ASN A 134 14.49 3.35 7.60
C ASN A 134 13.09 3.85 7.91
N ASP A 135 12.27 2.95 8.42
CA ASP A 135 10.90 3.20 8.80
C ASP A 135 10.59 2.48 10.10
N LEU A 136 9.93 3.13 11.02
CA LEU A 136 9.29 2.52 12.17
C LEU A 136 7.80 2.79 12.07
N GLU A 137 7.02 1.72 12.03
CA GLU A 137 5.58 1.76 11.88
C GLU A 137 4.87 1.28 13.13
N VAL A 138 3.82 1.99 13.51
CA VAL A 138 2.84 1.58 14.52
C VAL A 138 1.48 1.57 13.84
N TYR A 139 0.87 0.41 13.73
CA TYR A 139 -0.47 0.25 13.20
C TYR A 139 -1.41 -0.27 14.30
N THR A 140 -2.64 0.21 14.34
CA THR A 140 -3.68 -0.32 15.19
C THR A 140 -5.03 -0.33 14.47
N GLN A 141 -5.84 -1.35 14.75
CA GLN A 141 -7.16 -1.51 14.17
C GLN A 141 -8.18 -1.87 15.25
N TYR A 142 -9.31 -1.19 15.20
CA TYR A 142 -10.45 -1.46 16.06
C TYR A 142 -11.67 -1.85 15.23
N SER A 143 -12.28 -3.00 15.55
CA SER A 143 -13.46 -3.54 14.87
C SER A 143 -14.74 -3.14 15.57
N LEU A 144 -15.62 -2.40 14.87
CA LEU A 144 -16.93 -1.94 15.32
C LEU A 144 -18.03 -2.66 14.53
N GLY A 145 -18.33 -3.91 14.90
CA GLY A 145 -19.28 -4.72 14.17
C GLY A 145 -18.83 -4.94 12.72
N PRO A 146 -19.55 -4.45 11.69
CA PRO A 146 -19.17 -4.65 10.29
C PRO A 146 -18.10 -3.67 9.80
N VAL A 147 -17.67 -2.75 10.62
CA VAL A 147 -16.74 -1.68 10.27
C VAL A 147 -15.43 -1.85 11.02
N ALA A 148 -14.30 -1.61 10.36
CA ALA A 148 -12.98 -1.55 10.98
C ALA A 148 -12.40 -0.15 10.84
N LEU A 149 -11.86 0.37 11.93
CA LEU A 149 -11.12 1.64 11.98
C LEU A 149 -9.65 1.31 12.16
N GLY A 150 -8.80 1.77 11.24
CA GLY A 150 -7.35 1.63 11.30
C GLY A 150 -6.69 2.99 11.54
N LEU A 151 -5.60 2.98 12.28
CA LEU A 151 -4.70 4.10 12.45
C LEU A 151 -3.28 3.59 12.26
N ASP A 152 -2.53 4.21 11.37
CA ASP A 152 -1.12 3.95 11.19
C ASP A 152 -0.29 5.20 11.41
N TYR A 153 0.89 5.04 11.96
CA TYR A 153 1.88 6.08 12.12
C TYR A 153 3.23 5.56 11.69
N ASN A 154 3.88 6.28 10.75
CA ASN A 154 5.20 5.94 10.27
C ASN A 154 6.20 7.04 10.62
N PHE A 155 7.32 6.64 11.20
CA PHE A 155 8.50 7.47 11.43
C PHE A 155 9.60 7.06 10.47
N LEU A 156 9.79 7.87 9.44
CA LEU A 156 10.77 7.67 8.38
C LEU A 156 12.07 8.39 8.74
N PHE A 157 13.22 7.73 8.65
CA PHE A 157 14.48 8.35 9.02
C PHE A 157 15.71 7.80 8.26
N ASP A 158 16.71 8.64 8.10
CA ASP A 158 18.08 8.35 7.67
C ASP A 158 18.96 9.56 8.04
N ARG A 159 19.31 10.42 7.09
CA ARG A 159 20.00 11.70 7.35
C ARG A 159 19.08 12.81 7.87
N PHE A 160 17.83 12.71 7.55
CA PHE A 160 16.73 13.52 8.08
C PHE A 160 15.57 12.59 8.46
N TYR A 161 14.51 13.13 9.00
CA TYR A 161 13.33 12.37 9.40
C TYR A 161 12.05 12.98 8.86
N ALA A 162 11.03 12.16 8.77
CA ALA A 162 9.70 12.53 8.29
C ALA A 162 8.65 11.70 9.03
N HIS A 163 7.41 12.14 8.97
CA HIS A 163 6.28 11.47 9.61
C HIS A 163 5.15 11.31 8.62
N THR A 164 4.43 10.20 8.72
CA THR A 164 3.10 10.02 8.12
C THR A 164 2.13 9.49 9.17
N LEU A 165 0.86 9.80 8.99
CA LEU A 165 -0.25 9.34 9.81
C LEU A 165 -1.40 9.01 8.87
N GLY A 166 -1.90 7.78 8.89
CA GLY A 166 -3.04 7.30 8.13
C GLY A 166 -4.23 6.98 9.03
N LEU A 167 -5.42 7.28 8.55
CA LEU A 167 -6.69 6.88 9.15
C LEU A 167 -7.49 6.10 8.12
N THR A 168 -7.79 4.84 8.40
CA THR A 168 -8.52 3.94 7.51
C THR A 168 -9.90 3.61 8.08
N LEU A 169 -10.91 3.66 7.22
CA LEU A 169 -12.25 3.13 7.46
C LEU A 169 -12.51 2.02 6.47
N ALA A 170 -12.72 0.79 6.93
CA ALA A 170 -12.94 -0.37 6.09
C ALA A 170 -14.22 -1.14 6.45
N VAL A 171 -14.81 -1.82 5.46
CA VAL A 171 -15.99 -2.68 5.64
C VAL A 171 -15.65 -4.09 5.13
N PRO A 172 -15.08 -4.98 5.98
CA PRO A 172 -14.71 -6.32 5.58
C PRO A 172 -15.95 -7.21 5.39
N LEU A 173 -16.24 -7.56 4.15
CA LEU A 173 -17.27 -8.50 3.76
C LEU A 173 -16.63 -9.84 3.43
N LYS A 174 -16.80 -10.85 4.28
CA LYS A 174 -16.19 -12.18 4.12
C LYS A 174 -17.27 -13.25 3.91
N LYS A 175 -16.99 -14.20 3.03
CA LYS A 175 -17.81 -15.38 2.81
C LYS A 175 -16.93 -16.61 2.63
N THR A 176 -17.21 -17.66 3.36
CA THR A 176 -16.52 -18.94 3.27
C THR A 176 -17.30 -19.91 2.39
N HIS A 177 -16.61 -20.82 1.71
CA HIS A 177 -17.18 -21.89 0.87
C HIS A 177 -18.20 -21.37 -0.16
N TRP A 178 -17.83 -20.29 -0.90
CA TRP A 178 -18.71 -19.67 -1.88
C TRP A 178 -18.13 -19.81 -3.29
N LEU A 179 -19.00 -20.24 -4.25
CA LEU A 179 -18.65 -20.43 -5.67
C LEU A 179 -17.41 -21.34 -5.90
N GLY A 180 -17.19 -22.33 -5.03
CA GLY A 180 -16.05 -23.25 -5.13
C GLY A 180 -14.72 -22.71 -4.58
N PHE A 181 -14.72 -21.54 -3.97
CA PHE A 181 -13.61 -21.00 -3.20
C PHE A 181 -13.79 -21.25 -1.72
N ASP A 182 -12.68 -21.44 -0.99
CA ASP A 182 -12.70 -21.63 0.46
C ASP A 182 -13.04 -20.33 1.17
N LYS A 183 -12.55 -19.19 0.62
CA LYS A 183 -12.80 -17.85 1.15
C LYS A 183 -12.92 -16.87 0.00
N VAL A 184 -13.89 -15.98 0.09
CA VAL A 184 -14.01 -14.78 -0.73
C VAL A 184 -14.16 -13.61 0.21
N SER A 185 -13.32 -12.58 0.06
CA SER A 185 -13.43 -11.34 0.84
C SER A 185 -13.41 -10.13 -0.07
N PHE A 186 -14.29 -9.19 0.23
CA PHE A 186 -14.34 -7.88 -0.40
C PHE A 186 -14.29 -6.83 0.71
N THR A 187 -13.28 -5.97 0.72
CA THR A 187 -13.03 -5.06 1.84
C THR A 187 -12.89 -3.61 1.33
N PRO A 188 -13.98 -2.98 0.88
CA PRO A 188 -13.90 -1.57 0.49
C PRO A 188 -13.40 -0.74 1.67
N ALA A 189 -12.48 0.19 1.39
CA ALA A 189 -11.88 1.05 2.39
C ALA A 189 -11.75 2.48 1.87
N ALA A 190 -11.80 3.42 2.80
CA ALA A 190 -11.43 4.82 2.62
C ALA A 190 -10.29 5.12 3.58
N GLU A 191 -9.23 5.72 3.07
CA GLU A 191 -8.05 6.10 3.81
C GLU A 191 -7.78 7.59 3.65
N PHE A 192 -7.31 8.21 4.71
CA PHE A 192 -6.90 9.59 4.71
C PHE A 192 -5.52 9.72 5.35
N ASP A 193 -4.56 10.24 4.56
CA ASP A 193 -3.19 10.37 4.99
C ASP A 193 -2.81 11.81 5.24
N TRP A 194 -2.12 12.01 6.37
CA TRP A 194 -1.33 13.20 6.69
C TRP A 194 0.15 12.83 6.64
N GLY A 195 0.98 13.80 6.34
CA GLY A 195 2.42 13.60 6.42
C GLY A 195 3.18 14.91 6.43
N SER A 196 4.43 14.85 6.84
CA SER A 196 5.35 15.94 6.61
C SER A 196 5.70 16.01 5.13
N SER A 197 5.89 17.21 4.58
CA SER A 197 6.28 17.33 3.16
C SER A 197 7.65 16.70 2.86
N LEU A 198 8.49 16.47 3.89
CA LEU A 198 9.72 15.68 3.79
C LEU A 198 9.45 14.20 3.47
N ALA A 199 8.32 13.63 3.89
CA ALA A 199 7.95 12.25 3.55
C ALA A 199 7.80 12.06 2.04
N LEU A 200 7.32 13.08 1.32
CA LEU A 200 7.20 13.08 -0.14
C LEU A 200 8.56 12.93 -0.85
N LEU A 201 9.65 13.27 -0.18
CA LEU A 201 11.00 13.13 -0.71
C LEU A 201 11.57 11.71 -0.59
N ARG A 202 10.87 10.77 0.07
CA ARG A 202 11.34 9.38 0.25
C ARG A 202 11.78 8.75 -1.07
N PHE A 203 11.01 8.99 -2.12
CA PHE A 203 11.25 8.47 -3.46
C PHE A 203 11.50 9.56 -4.52
N GLY A 204 11.40 10.83 -4.14
CA GLY A 204 11.42 11.96 -5.06
C GLY A 204 12.66 12.07 -5.95
N THR A 205 13.78 11.55 -5.48
CA THR A 205 15.02 11.50 -6.26
C THR A 205 15.09 10.34 -7.25
N LEU A 206 14.23 9.33 -7.12
CA LEU A 206 14.11 8.23 -8.08
C LEU A 206 13.47 8.68 -9.38
N ALA A 207 12.49 9.57 -9.29
CA ALA A 207 11.72 10.07 -10.42
C ALA A 207 12.35 11.29 -11.11
N ALA A 208 13.20 12.05 -10.42
CA ALA A 208 13.73 13.33 -10.91
C ALA A 208 14.44 13.32 -12.28
N PRO A 209 15.06 12.20 -12.75
CA PRO A 209 15.57 12.16 -14.13
C PRO A 209 14.52 11.78 -15.16
N LEU A 210 13.34 11.27 -14.75
CA LEU A 210 12.38 10.62 -15.61
C LEU A 210 11.13 11.45 -15.87
N ASP A 211 10.76 12.36 -14.95
CA ASP A 211 9.57 13.18 -15.11
C ASP A 211 9.74 14.59 -14.52
N GLN A 212 9.40 15.60 -15.34
CA GLN A 212 9.38 17.01 -14.94
C GLN A 212 8.15 17.36 -14.09
N ASN A 213 7.18 16.44 -13.96
CA ASN A 213 5.92 16.62 -13.21
C ASN A 213 6.00 16.16 -11.76
N PHE A 214 7.16 15.71 -11.29
CA PHE A 214 7.33 15.30 -9.91
C PHE A 214 7.14 16.49 -8.96
N ALA A 215 6.42 16.27 -7.86
CA ALA A 215 6.20 17.29 -6.84
C ALA A 215 7.53 17.85 -6.33
N HIS A 216 7.93 19.00 -6.84
CA HIS A 216 9.06 19.75 -6.31
C HIS A 216 8.55 20.53 -5.09
N VAL A 217 9.03 20.18 -3.91
CA VAL A 217 8.71 20.89 -2.67
C VAL A 217 9.85 21.85 -2.36
N ASP A 218 9.65 23.13 -2.67
CA ASP A 218 10.67 24.16 -2.50
C ASP A 218 11.10 24.38 -1.04
N GLN A 219 10.18 24.14 -0.10
CA GLN A 219 10.42 24.33 1.34
C GLN A 219 9.87 23.14 2.13
N PRO A 220 10.61 22.03 2.19
CA PRO A 220 10.17 20.86 2.95
C PRO A 220 10.03 21.19 4.44
N SER A 221 8.95 20.68 5.06
CA SER A 221 8.59 20.94 6.45
C SER A 221 8.27 19.65 7.18
N LEU A 222 8.56 19.60 8.47
CA LEU A 222 8.18 18.51 9.38
C LEU A 222 6.71 18.59 9.82
N ARG A 223 6.03 19.69 9.55
CA ARG A 223 4.62 19.84 9.92
C ARG A 223 3.77 18.82 9.18
N LEU A 224 2.93 18.11 9.92
CA LEU A 224 1.90 17.23 9.36
C LEU A 224 0.87 18.07 8.61
N VAL A 225 0.65 17.74 7.37
CA VAL A 225 -0.38 18.33 6.50
C VAL A 225 -1.15 17.21 5.81
N PRO A 226 -2.42 17.41 5.46
CA PRO A 226 -3.17 16.43 4.70
C PRO A 226 -2.53 16.22 3.32
N LEU A 227 -2.38 14.96 2.91
CA LEU A 227 -1.68 14.56 1.68
C LEU A 227 -2.58 13.95 0.62
N VAL A 228 -3.44 13.00 1.02
CA VAL A 228 -4.27 12.25 0.07
C VAL A 228 -5.50 11.66 0.73
N TYR A 229 -6.59 11.53 -0.03
CA TYR A 229 -7.68 10.59 0.20
C TYR A 229 -7.53 9.44 -0.76
N GLU A 230 -7.60 8.21 -0.26
CA GLU A 230 -7.62 7.00 -1.07
C GLU A 230 -8.90 6.21 -0.82
N PHE A 231 -9.50 5.69 -1.90
CA PHE A 231 -10.57 4.72 -1.85
C PHE A 231 -10.07 3.45 -2.52
N SER A 232 -10.13 2.33 -1.82
CA SER A 232 -9.71 1.03 -2.32
C SER A 232 -10.85 0.01 -2.28
N PHE A 233 -10.83 -0.93 -3.24
CA PHE A 233 -11.86 -1.95 -3.42
C PHE A 233 -11.21 -3.32 -3.63
N PRO A 234 -10.48 -3.86 -2.64
CA PRO A 234 -9.82 -5.16 -2.75
C PRO A 234 -10.82 -6.32 -2.70
N LEU A 235 -10.67 -7.24 -3.65
CA LEU A 235 -11.36 -8.52 -3.73
C LEU A 235 -10.32 -9.63 -3.66
N GLU A 236 -10.36 -10.43 -2.62
CA GLU A 236 -9.54 -11.64 -2.48
C GLU A 236 -10.40 -12.88 -2.66
N VAL A 237 -9.91 -13.81 -3.48
CA VAL A 237 -10.47 -15.16 -3.61
C VAL A 237 -9.38 -16.17 -3.27
N GLN A 238 -9.69 -17.15 -2.41
CA GLN A 238 -8.75 -18.15 -1.94
C GLN A 238 -9.27 -19.56 -2.20
N ARG A 239 -8.38 -20.44 -2.66
CA ARG A 239 -8.64 -21.88 -2.78
C ARG A 239 -7.39 -22.66 -2.37
N GLY A 240 -7.49 -23.44 -1.28
CA GLY A 240 -6.34 -24.09 -0.65
C GLY A 240 -5.27 -23.05 -0.25
N PRO A 241 -4.01 -23.32 -0.59
CA PRO A 241 -2.91 -22.42 -0.27
C PRO A 241 -2.82 -21.20 -1.21
N LEU A 242 -3.57 -21.19 -2.33
CA LEU A 242 -3.49 -20.16 -3.35
C LEU A 242 -4.58 -19.11 -3.15
N ALA A 243 -4.21 -17.82 -3.18
CA ALA A 243 -5.15 -16.71 -3.24
C ALA A 243 -4.81 -15.77 -4.41
N LEU A 244 -5.85 -15.15 -4.96
CA LEU A 244 -5.76 -14.05 -5.92
C LEU A 244 -6.39 -12.83 -5.28
N ASN A 245 -5.66 -11.72 -5.27
CA ASN A 245 -6.17 -10.42 -4.86
C ASN A 245 -6.25 -9.51 -6.08
N LEU A 246 -7.36 -8.82 -6.25
CA LEU A 246 -7.59 -7.80 -7.27
C LEU A 246 -8.10 -6.55 -6.57
N ALA A 247 -7.50 -5.40 -6.81
CA ALA A 247 -7.98 -4.17 -6.21
C ALA A 247 -8.08 -3.03 -7.23
N GLY A 248 -9.12 -2.23 -7.08
CA GLY A 248 -9.24 -0.93 -7.71
C GLY A 248 -8.92 0.16 -6.69
N HIS A 249 -8.19 1.19 -7.10
CA HIS A 249 -7.80 2.31 -6.26
C HIS A 249 -8.22 3.63 -6.91
N LEU A 250 -8.66 4.57 -6.10
CA LEU A 250 -8.94 5.95 -6.50
C LEU A 250 -8.26 6.89 -5.50
N LEU A 251 -7.33 7.70 -5.96
CA LEU A 251 -6.56 8.63 -5.15
C LEU A 251 -6.95 10.06 -5.49
N ALA A 252 -7.20 10.85 -4.46
CA ALA A 252 -7.46 12.28 -4.54
C ALA A 252 -6.40 13.03 -3.71
N PRO A 253 -5.21 13.31 -4.31
CA PRO A 253 -4.14 13.97 -3.61
C PRO A 253 -4.47 15.43 -3.32
N LEU A 254 -3.98 15.92 -2.19
CA LEU A 254 -4.14 17.29 -1.72
C LEU A 254 -2.85 18.06 -1.95
N ARG A 255 -2.95 19.27 -2.45
CA ARG A 255 -1.79 20.12 -2.71
C ARG A 255 -1.10 20.52 -1.41
N VAL A 256 0.20 20.29 -1.34
CA VAL A 256 1.05 20.72 -0.23
C VAL A 256 1.69 22.09 -0.57
N ARG A 257 1.93 22.89 0.46
CA ARG A 257 2.62 24.19 0.28
C ARG A 257 4.02 23.98 -0.30
N GLY A 258 4.34 24.67 -1.36
CA GLY A 258 5.60 24.54 -2.10
C GLY A 258 5.53 23.61 -3.31
N GLU A 259 4.44 22.88 -3.51
CA GLU A 259 4.22 22.15 -4.77
C GLU A 259 3.87 23.13 -5.90
N THR A 260 4.53 23.00 -7.03
CA THR A 260 4.31 23.87 -8.21
C THR A 260 2.94 23.65 -8.84
N HIS A 261 2.44 22.42 -8.81
CA HIS A 261 1.15 22.04 -9.38
C HIS A 261 0.33 21.23 -8.36
N ALA A 262 -0.99 21.34 -8.42
CA ALA A 262 -1.88 20.43 -7.70
C ALA A 262 -1.82 19.06 -8.38
N PRO A 263 -1.52 17.97 -7.64
CA PRO A 263 -1.53 16.64 -8.24
C PRO A 263 -2.95 16.26 -8.69
N PRO A 264 -3.10 15.61 -9.85
CA PRO A 264 -4.41 15.19 -10.34
C PRO A 264 -4.98 14.04 -9.52
N THR A 265 -6.31 13.96 -9.44
CA THR A 265 -7.00 12.75 -8.99
C THR A 265 -6.85 11.65 -10.04
N PHE A 266 -6.60 10.42 -9.61
CA PHE A 266 -6.40 9.29 -10.53
C PHE A 266 -6.83 7.96 -9.91
N GLY A 267 -7.04 6.95 -10.77
CA GLY A 267 -7.32 5.59 -10.36
C GLY A 267 -6.41 4.58 -11.05
N TYR A 268 -6.22 3.43 -10.41
CA TYR A 268 -5.44 2.32 -10.96
C TYR A 268 -5.96 0.97 -10.48
N LEU A 269 -5.42 -0.10 -11.07
CA LEU A 269 -5.70 -1.48 -10.70
C LEU A 269 -4.43 -2.15 -10.20
N SER A 270 -4.56 -2.98 -9.18
CA SER A 270 -3.53 -3.93 -8.75
C SER A 270 -4.04 -5.36 -8.77
N ALA A 271 -3.12 -6.31 -8.91
CA ALA A 271 -3.40 -7.73 -8.85
C ALA A 271 -2.25 -8.45 -8.14
N ALA A 272 -2.55 -9.38 -7.24
CA ALA A 272 -1.53 -10.17 -6.59
C ALA A 272 -1.89 -11.67 -6.57
N ILE A 273 -0.89 -12.50 -6.82
CA ILE A 273 -0.96 -13.95 -6.59
C ILE A 273 -0.24 -14.23 -5.28
N ILE A 274 -0.89 -14.98 -4.39
CA ILE A 274 -0.42 -15.24 -3.04
C ILE A 274 -0.44 -16.75 -2.81
N LEU A 275 0.69 -17.30 -2.36
CA LEU A 275 0.84 -18.70 -1.96
C LEU A 275 1.12 -18.74 -0.46
N ARG A 276 0.21 -19.36 0.33
CA ARG A 276 0.31 -19.51 1.78
C ARG A 276 0.70 -20.93 2.12
N LEU A 277 1.82 -21.11 2.80
CA LEU A 277 2.39 -22.39 3.19
C LEU A 277 2.43 -22.47 4.73
N PRO A 278 1.44 -23.12 5.37
CA PRO A 278 1.45 -23.26 6.83
C PRO A 278 2.64 -24.10 7.27
N THR A 279 3.28 -23.73 8.37
CA THR A 279 4.25 -24.58 9.05
C THR A 279 3.49 -25.52 9.98
N LYS A 280 3.88 -26.78 9.97
CA LYS A 280 3.32 -27.83 10.85
C LYS A 280 3.70 -27.58 12.30
#